data_50c2b01db4f302a9a862a414d19b8df6
#
_entry.id   50c2b01db4f302a9a862a414d19b8df6
#
_cell.length_a   1.000
_cell.length_b   1.000
_cell.length_c   1.000
_cell.angle_alpha   90.00
_cell.angle_beta   90.00
_cell.angle_gamma   90.00
#
_symmetry.space_group_name_H-M   'P 1'
#
loop_
_entity.id
_entity.type
_entity.pdbx_description
1 polymer ?
#
loop_
_entity_poly.entity_id
_entity_poly.type
_entity_poly.pdbx_seq_one_letter_code
_entity_poly.pdbx_strand_id
1 'polypeptide(L)'
;MDMEEMKVTRFPKDFLWGSASAAYQIEGGWKEDGKGVTNWDTFVRIPGKTYKATTGDVAVDHYHHYKEDIALMAEMGLKTYRFSISWARIYPEGRGTVNEKGLAFYQDIIDECLKYGIEPMVTIFHWDLPQALVDLYGGWESPEIIQDYVTYAKTLFENFGDKVKYWITLNEQNIFTSLGWLTAQHPPGKFDDQKTFYQVNHYAFMAHARAVLAYREMGGKGEIGASFAYVPSYALDCKPVNAMAKRDYDELKNFWWMDIYAYGRYPKAAMAYLKKKGYAPEILDEDMEILKKAAGEITFMGVNYYQSCVCEYNPMDGVTLYGTMNTTGVKGSAQELGMQGIYKNPVNPYLMTTDWDWTIDPMGLRFCCREITSRYGLPIVISENGLGAFDKKTEDDQIHDEYRIHYLEEHLKELGKAIEEGCEVLAYCTWSFTDLLSWLNGYQKRYGFVYVDREEEEGGTLNRYKKDSFYWYQGVIKSDGENLYK
;
A
#
# COMPACT_ATOMS: atom_id res chain seq x y z
N MET A 1 -34.71 -27.48 -24.65
CA MET A 1 -34.37 -27.23 -23.23
C MET A 1 -33.41 -26.08 -23.28
N ASP A 2 -33.97 -24.87 -23.17
CA ASP A 2 -33.20 -23.64 -23.18
C ASP A 2 -32.32 -23.63 -21.94
N MET A 3 -31.03 -23.68 -22.15
CA MET A 3 -30.08 -23.32 -21.09
C MET A 3 -30.20 -21.80 -20.96
N GLU A 4 -31.03 -21.33 -20.03
CA GLU A 4 -30.83 -20.00 -19.47
C GLU A 4 -29.35 -19.95 -19.03
N GLU A 5 -28.55 -19.10 -19.65
CA GLU A 5 -27.27 -18.72 -19.14
C GLU A 5 -27.50 -18.22 -17.70
N MET A 6 -27.16 -19.06 -16.73
CA MET A 6 -27.10 -18.62 -15.36
C MET A 6 -26.13 -17.44 -15.37
N LYS A 7 -26.66 -16.22 -15.17
CA LYS A 7 -25.87 -15.03 -14.90
C LYS A 7 -25.08 -15.29 -13.63
N VAL A 8 -23.88 -15.80 -13.78
CA VAL A 8 -22.94 -15.90 -12.67
C VAL A 8 -22.41 -14.50 -12.44
N THR A 9 -22.95 -13.85 -11.42
CA THR A 9 -22.33 -12.62 -10.89
C THR A 9 -20.98 -13.02 -10.30
N ARG A 10 -19.89 -12.67 -10.97
CA ARG A 10 -18.53 -13.03 -10.56
C ARG A 10 -18.11 -12.33 -9.27
N PHE A 11 -18.69 -11.17 -8.99
CA PHE A 11 -18.44 -10.42 -7.74
C PHE A 11 -19.62 -10.63 -6.77
N PRO A 12 -19.36 -10.85 -5.47
CA PRO A 12 -20.39 -10.91 -4.46
C PRO A 12 -21.23 -9.63 -4.39
N LYS A 13 -22.53 -9.74 -3.99
CA LYS A 13 -23.41 -8.55 -3.86
C LYS A 13 -22.95 -7.55 -2.81
N ASP A 14 -22.21 -8.00 -1.82
CA ASP A 14 -21.63 -7.24 -0.73
C ASP A 14 -20.16 -6.85 -1.00
N PHE A 15 -19.70 -7.05 -2.23
CA PHE A 15 -18.35 -6.69 -2.65
C PHE A 15 -18.12 -5.18 -2.53
N LEU A 16 -17.04 -4.80 -1.85
CA LEU A 16 -16.71 -3.41 -1.60
C LEU A 16 -15.87 -2.82 -2.74
N TRP A 17 -16.56 -2.23 -3.71
CA TRP A 17 -15.94 -1.42 -4.76
C TRP A 17 -15.41 -0.12 -4.16
N GLY A 18 -14.10 0.09 -4.20
CA GLY A 18 -13.46 1.18 -3.48
C GLY A 18 -12.37 1.91 -4.24
N SER A 19 -11.83 2.90 -3.57
CA SER A 19 -10.60 3.58 -3.95
C SER A 19 -9.80 3.95 -2.70
N ALA A 20 -8.51 4.19 -2.88
CA ALA A 20 -7.58 4.42 -1.78
C ALA A 20 -6.83 5.75 -1.89
N SER A 21 -6.28 6.18 -0.77
CA SER A 21 -5.33 7.30 -0.67
C SER A 21 -4.45 7.16 0.59
N ALA A 22 -3.45 8.03 0.73
CA ALA A 22 -2.63 8.15 1.92
C ALA A 22 -2.50 9.61 2.35
N ALA A 23 -2.52 9.84 3.66
CA ALA A 23 -2.55 11.17 4.28
C ALA A 23 -1.49 12.12 3.71
N TYR A 24 -0.21 11.72 3.77
CA TYR A 24 0.89 12.58 3.31
C TYR A 24 0.79 12.94 1.82
N GLN A 25 0.25 12.04 1.01
CA GLN A 25 0.19 12.21 -0.45
C GLN A 25 -0.95 13.10 -0.92
N ILE A 26 -2.00 13.28 -0.11
CA ILE A 26 -3.19 14.02 -0.54
C ILE A 26 -3.55 15.22 0.34
N GLU A 27 -3.28 15.16 1.65
CA GLU A 27 -3.87 16.12 2.58
C GLU A 27 -3.36 17.54 2.41
N GLY A 28 -2.04 17.75 2.42
CA GLY A 28 -1.50 19.08 2.60
C GLY A 28 -1.74 19.61 4.02
N GLY A 29 -1.92 20.93 4.18
CA GLY A 29 -2.15 21.52 5.49
C GLY A 29 -1.06 21.13 6.52
N TRP A 30 0.20 21.06 6.09
CA TRP A 30 1.28 20.38 6.80
C TRP A 30 1.66 21.03 8.15
N LYS A 31 1.28 22.28 8.38
CA LYS A 31 1.45 23.02 9.66
C LYS A 31 0.12 23.47 10.27
N GLU A 32 -1.00 23.06 9.69
CA GLU A 32 -2.30 23.56 10.14
C GLU A 32 -2.81 22.75 11.33
N ASP A 33 -3.59 23.43 12.16
CA ASP A 33 -4.29 22.87 13.31
C ASP A 33 -3.42 22.04 14.26
N GLY A 34 -2.16 22.44 14.39
CA GLY A 34 -1.22 21.83 15.33
C GLY A 34 -0.61 20.50 14.88
N LYS A 35 -0.70 20.15 13.59
CA LYS A 35 -0.01 18.98 13.03
C LYS A 35 1.50 19.08 13.29
N GLY A 36 2.09 18.01 13.81
CA GLY A 36 3.53 17.85 13.95
C GLY A 36 4.24 17.58 12.62
N VAL A 37 5.55 17.75 12.62
CA VAL A 37 6.42 17.44 11.49
C VAL A 37 6.56 15.92 11.34
N THR A 38 6.49 15.40 10.11
CA THR A 38 6.75 14.00 9.81
C THR A 38 8.16 13.78 9.28
N ASN A 39 8.62 12.54 9.31
CA ASN A 39 9.87 12.12 8.68
C ASN A 39 9.92 12.43 7.18
N TRP A 40 8.75 12.38 6.49
CA TRP A 40 8.63 12.77 5.08
C TRP A 40 8.77 14.26 4.88
N ASP A 41 8.19 15.09 5.75
CA ASP A 41 8.38 16.55 5.71
C ASP A 41 9.87 16.92 5.77
N THR A 42 10.64 16.19 6.56
CA THR A 42 12.09 16.39 6.68
C THR A 42 12.83 15.83 5.45
N PHE A 43 12.50 14.63 5.04
CA PHE A 43 13.21 13.90 3.98
C PHE A 43 13.11 14.56 2.61
N VAL A 44 11.94 15.04 2.21
CA VAL A 44 11.73 15.69 0.90
C VAL A 44 12.52 16.99 0.75
N ARG A 45 12.94 17.59 1.86
CA ARG A 45 13.78 18.81 1.88
C ARG A 45 15.25 18.54 1.69
N ILE A 46 15.68 17.27 1.68
CA ILE A 46 17.05 16.88 1.34
C ILE A 46 17.20 16.97 -0.20
N PRO A 47 18.17 17.73 -0.70
CA PRO A 47 18.36 17.89 -2.16
C PRO A 47 18.47 16.55 -2.89
N GLY A 48 17.73 16.40 -3.98
CA GLY A 48 17.79 15.22 -4.86
C GLY A 48 16.98 14.00 -4.36
N LYS A 49 16.23 14.10 -3.26
CA LYS A 49 15.43 12.99 -2.75
C LYS A 49 14.09 12.84 -3.48
N THR A 50 13.52 13.91 -4.02
CA THR A 50 12.27 13.89 -4.76
C THR A 50 12.45 14.55 -6.13
N TYR A 51 11.64 14.14 -7.09
CA TYR A 51 11.62 14.74 -8.42
C TYR A 51 11.31 16.23 -8.31
N LYS A 52 12.16 17.10 -8.88
CA LYS A 52 12.06 18.56 -8.81
C LYS A 52 11.86 19.14 -7.40
N ALA A 53 12.39 18.47 -6.38
CA ALA A 53 12.26 18.87 -4.97
C ALA A 53 10.80 19.05 -4.51
N THR A 54 9.87 18.28 -5.05
CA THR A 54 8.45 18.30 -4.67
C THR A 54 8.25 17.94 -3.21
N THR A 55 7.28 18.59 -2.56
CA THR A 55 6.91 18.40 -1.16
C THR A 55 5.43 18.05 -1.02
N GLY A 56 5.04 17.49 0.13
CA GLY A 56 3.65 17.26 0.51
C GLY A 56 2.99 18.45 1.23
N ASP A 57 3.60 19.62 1.24
CA ASP A 57 3.14 20.77 2.04
C ASP A 57 1.69 21.17 1.71
N VAL A 58 1.36 21.16 0.43
CA VAL A 58 0.00 21.37 -0.07
C VAL A 58 -0.61 20.06 -0.58
N ALA A 59 0.22 19.17 -1.11
CA ALA A 59 -0.22 17.95 -1.78
C ALA A 59 -1.32 18.26 -2.82
N VAL A 60 -2.50 17.66 -2.70
CA VAL A 60 -3.68 18.00 -3.50
C VAL A 60 -4.75 18.71 -2.66
N ASP A 61 -4.35 19.17 -1.49
CA ASP A 61 -5.16 19.94 -0.56
C ASP A 61 -6.49 19.28 -0.16
N HIS A 62 -6.45 17.96 0.03
CA HIS A 62 -7.60 17.22 0.53
C HIS A 62 -8.05 17.71 1.91
N TYR A 63 -7.13 18.27 2.69
CA TYR A 63 -7.42 18.84 4.01
C TYR A 63 -8.55 19.87 3.97
N HIS A 64 -8.58 20.71 2.94
CA HIS A 64 -9.64 21.71 2.74
C HIS A 64 -10.75 21.24 1.80
N HIS A 65 -10.48 20.23 0.94
CA HIS A 65 -11.38 19.76 -0.10
C HIS A 65 -12.05 18.41 0.18
N TYR A 66 -11.86 17.81 1.38
CA TYR A 66 -12.35 16.45 1.66
C TYR A 66 -13.85 16.25 1.40
N LYS A 67 -14.68 17.26 1.67
CA LYS A 67 -16.13 17.19 1.39
C LYS A 67 -16.44 17.11 -0.10
N GLU A 68 -15.73 17.89 -0.91
CA GLU A 68 -15.84 17.83 -2.37
C GLU A 68 -15.37 16.49 -2.91
N ASP A 69 -14.20 16.03 -2.46
CA ASP A 69 -13.63 14.75 -2.89
C ASP A 69 -14.54 13.57 -2.50
N ILE A 70 -15.09 13.54 -1.28
CA ILE A 70 -16.02 12.49 -0.84
C ILE A 70 -17.37 12.57 -1.59
N ALA A 71 -17.85 13.78 -1.91
CA ALA A 71 -19.05 13.93 -2.75
C ALA A 71 -18.83 13.36 -4.17
N LEU A 72 -17.64 13.54 -4.75
CA LEU A 72 -17.26 12.91 -6.03
C LEU A 72 -17.16 11.38 -5.91
N MET A 73 -16.65 10.86 -4.78
CA MET A 73 -16.67 9.40 -4.50
C MET A 73 -18.09 8.85 -4.45
N ALA A 74 -19.00 9.57 -3.81
CA ALA A 74 -20.42 9.22 -3.75
C ALA A 74 -21.08 9.27 -5.13
N GLU A 75 -20.76 10.28 -5.95
CA GLU A 75 -21.23 10.36 -7.33
C GLU A 75 -20.76 9.17 -8.16
N MET A 76 -19.50 8.74 -8.00
CA MET A 76 -18.97 7.53 -8.63
C MET A 76 -19.68 6.25 -8.15
N GLY A 77 -20.24 6.27 -6.95
CA GLY A 77 -20.93 5.13 -6.33
C GLY A 77 -20.03 4.22 -5.50
N LEU A 78 -18.88 4.72 -5.04
CA LEU A 78 -17.97 3.95 -4.18
C LEU A 78 -18.70 3.35 -2.99
N LYS A 79 -18.35 2.12 -2.63
CA LYS A 79 -18.86 1.40 -1.45
C LYS A 79 -17.90 1.49 -0.27
N THR A 80 -16.62 1.69 -0.52
CA THR A 80 -15.60 1.89 0.50
C THR A 80 -14.57 2.93 0.05
N TYR A 81 -14.05 3.67 1.02
CA TYR A 81 -12.91 4.56 0.85
C TYR A 81 -11.83 4.19 1.84
N ARG A 82 -10.67 3.75 1.32
CA ARG A 82 -9.49 3.47 2.12
C ARG A 82 -8.63 4.73 2.22
N PHE A 83 -8.36 5.19 3.42
CA PHE A 83 -7.47 6.32 3.68
C PHE A 83 -6.60 6.05 4.91
N SER A 84 -5.50 6.77 5.04
CA SER A 84 -4.67 6.69 6.24
C SER A 84 -4.88 7.90 7.15
N ILE A 85 -4.61 7.70 8.43
CA ILE A 85 -4.59 8.75 9.43
C ILE A 85 -3.13 9.14 9.68
N SER A 86 -2.80 10.44 9.61
CA SER A 86 -1.48 10.94 9.92
C SER A 86 -1.24 10.92 11.43
N TRP A 87 -0.28 10.10 11.86
CA TRP A 87 0.08 9.99 13.28
C TRP A 87 0.45 11.37 13.87
N ALA A 88 1.20 12.18 13.12
CA ALA A 88 1.59 13.53 13.54
C ALA A 88 0.43 14.54 13.64
N ARG A 89 -0.76 14.26 13.04
CA ARG A 89 -1.97 15.06 13.30
C ARG A 89 -2.61 14.71 14.63
N ILE A 90 -2.53 13.45 15.04
CA ILE A 90 -3.14 12.97 16.29
C ILE A 90 -2.20 13.25 17.47
N TYR A 91 -0.93 12.96 17.30
CA TYR A 91 0.13 13.21 18.27
C TYR A 91 1.25 14.01 17.62
N PRO A 92 1.27 15.35 17.73
CA PRO A 92 2.27 16.20 17.09
C PRO A 92 3.71 15.82 17.43
N GLU A 93 3.94 15.42 18.70
CA GLU A 93 5.25 14.93 19.19
C GLU A 93 5.37 13.39 19.12
N GLY A 94 4.43 12.71 18.43
CA GLY A 94 4.37 11.26 18.32
C GLY A 94 3.86 10.54 19.56
N ARG A 95 3.84 11.22 20.72
CA ARG A 95 3.38 10.75 22.04
C ARG A 95 2.87 11.91 22.88
N GLY A 96 2.34 11.62 24.06
CA GLY A 96 1.95 12.62 25.06
C GLY A 96 0.53 13.15 24.84
N THR A 97 0.40 14.44 24.51
CA THR A 97 -0.91 15.09 24.40
C THR A 97 -1.53 14.86 23.02
N VAL A 98 -2.79 14.40 23.02
CA VAL A 98 -3.60 14.26 21.81
C VAL A 98 -3.95 15.64 21.26
N ASN A 99 -3.92 15.79 19.95
CA ASN A 99 -4.39 16.96 19.23
C ASN A 99 -5.87 16.78 18.85
N GLU A 100 -6.75 17.42 19.62
CA GLU A 100 -8.19 17.34 19.43
C GLU A 100 -8.65 17.83 18.02
N LYS A 101 -7.95 18.79 17.42
CA LYS A 101 -8.26 19.25 16.06
C LYS A 101 -7.94 18.20 15.01
N GLY A 102 -6.87 17.42 15.22
CA GLY A 102 -6.53 16.28 14.37
C GLY A 102 -7.58 15.17 14.46
N LEU A 103 -8.05 14.85 15.66
CA LEU A 103 -9.17 13.91 15.84
C LEU A 103 -10.45 14.40 15.16
N ALA A 104 -10.81 15.68 15.34
CA ALA A 104 -11.99 16.26 14.74
C ALA A 104 -11.96 16.20 13.20
N PHE A 105 -10.80 16.46 12.58
CA PHE A 105 -10.64 16.38 11.14
C PHE A 105 -10.94 14.96 10.59
N TYR A 106 -10.39 13.93 11.21
CA TYR A 106 -10.67 12.55 10.77
C TYR A 106 -12.08 12.08 11.13
N GLN A 107 -12.63 12.57 12.24
CA GLN A 107 -14.04 12.34 12.56
C GLN A 107 -14.95 12.89 11.45
N ASP A 108 -14.67 14.11 10.97
CA ASP A 108 -15.42 14.73 9.88
C ASP A 108 -15.31 13.94 8.58
N ILE A 109 -14.12 13.42 8.23
CA ILE A 109 -13.94 12.54 7.05
C ILE A 109 -14.78 11.26 7.18
N ILE A 110 -14.72 10.60 8.34
CA ILE A 110 -15.46 9.37 8.60
C ILE A 110 -16.97 9.63 8.51
N ASP A 111 -17.44 10.70 9.15
CA ASP A 111 -18.86 11.06 9.15
C ASP A 111 -19.35 11.46 7.75
N GLU A 112 -18.54 12.15 6.96
CA GLU A 112 -18.88 12.50 5.58
C GLU A 112 -18.96 11.24 4.70
N CYS A 113 -18.05 10.26 4.86
CA CYS A 113 -18.15 8.96 4.19
C CYS A 113 -19.45 8.24 4.55
N LEU A 114 -19.74 8.10 5.83
CA LEU A 114 -20.94 7.40 6.31
C LEU A 114 -22.24 8.07 5.88
N LYS A 115 -22.27 9.38 5.81
CA LYS A 115 -23.41 10.19 5.28
C LYS A 115 -23.79 9.76 3.87
N TYR A 116 -22.83 9.37 3.04
CA TYR A 116 -23.06 8.89 1.68
C TYR A 116 -23.14 7.36 1.58
N GLY A 117 -23.07 6.64 2.70
CA GLY A 117 -23.08 5.18 2.71
C GLY A 117 -21.79 4.55 2.18
N ILE A 118 -20.68 5.28 2.24
CA ILE A 118 -19.34 4.81 1.91
C ILE A 118 -18.70 4.28 3.20
N GLU A 119 -18.34 3.00 3.22
CA GLU A 119 -17.66 2.36 4.36
C GLU A 119 -16.22 2.88 4.51
N PRO A 120 -15.85 3.51 5.63
CA PRO A 120 -14.46 3.91 5.85
C PRO A 120 -13.57 2.70 6.13
N MET A 121 -12.46 2.59 5.42
CA MET A 121 -11.39 1.61 5.67
C MET A 121 -10.13 2.38 6.08
N VAL A 122 -9.75 2.26 7.34
CA VAL A 122 -8.70 3.10 7.93
C VAL A 122 -7.37 2.37 7.98
N THR A 123 -6.34 2.99 7.40
CA THR A 123 -4.93 2.61 7.56
C THR A 123 -4.32 3.42 8.69
N ILE A 124 -3.85 2.74 9.74
CA ILE A 124 -3.30 3.38 10.94
C ILE A 124 -1.96 4.04 10.64
N PHE A 125 -1.09 3.38 9.85
CA PHE A 125 0.22 3.91 9.49
C PHE A 125 0.52 3.72 8.01
N HIS A 126 0.76 4.84 7.32
CA HIS A 126 1.16 4.86 5.91
C HIS A 126 2.39 5.75 5.71
N TRP A 127 3.48 5.39 6.44
CA TRP A 127 4.87 5.83 6.31
C TRP A 127 5.24 7.18 6.95
N ASP A 128 4.27 8.02 7.26
CA ASP A 128 4.45 9.37 7.81
C ASP A 128 4.65 9.36 9.35
N LEU A 129 5.81 8.86 9.78
CA LEU A 129 6.19 8.82 11.19
C LEU A 129 6.44 10.23 11.74
N PRO A 130 5.96 10.59 12.95
CA PRO A 130 6.34 11.84 13.61
C PRO A 130 7.85 11.99 13.72
N GLN A 131 8.39 13.09 13.20
CA GLN A 131 9.85 13.36 13.25
C GLN A 131 10.36 13.41 14.67
N ALA A 132 9.56 13.89 15.61
CA ALA A 132 9.92 13.94 17.02
C ALA A 132 10.32 12.57 17.61
N LEU A 133 9.70 11.47 17.17
CA LEU A 133 10.08 10.13 17.60
C LEU A 133 11.40 9.67 16.97
N VAL A 134 11.67 10.11 15.72
CA VAL A 134 12.98 9.87 15.08
C VAL A 134 14.07 10.61 15.84
N ASP A 135 13.85 11.87 16.20
CA ASP A 135 14.81 12.71 16.93
C ASP A 135 15.02 12.22 18.36
N LEU A 136 13.98 11.67 18.99
CA LEU A 136 14.03 11.23 20.40
C LEU A 136 14.81 9.92 20.58
N TYR A 137 14.55 8.91 19.72
CA TYR A 137 15.12 7.56 19.89
C TYR A 137 15.38 6.80 18.58
N GLY A 138 15.30 7.46 17.42
CA GLY A 138 15.52 6.82 16.11
C GLY A 138 14.27 6.19 15.48
N GLY A 139 13.08 6.45 16.03
CA GLY A 139 11.82 5.93 15.46
C GLY A 139 11.79 4.40 15.42
N TRP A 140 11.57 3.82 14.22
CA TRP A 140 11.50 2.37 14.03
C TRP A 140 12.77 1.59 14.40
N GLU A 141 13.91 2.25 14.67
CA GLU A 141 15.15 1.59 15.08
C GLU A 141 15.19 1.25 16.57
N SER A 142 14.25 1.78 17.35
CA SER A 142 14.13 1.50 18.79
C SER A 142 12.89 0.66 19.10
N PRO A 143 12.95 -0.26 20.07
CA PRO A 143 11.76 -1.00 20.52
C PRO A 143 10.73 -0.08 21.22
N GLU A 144 11.08 1.14 21.61
CA GLU A 144 10.16 2.12 22.19
C GLU A 144 9.02 2.48 21.26
N ILE A 145 9.25 2.43 19.94
CA ILE A 145 8.23 2.69 18.92
C ILE A 145 7.00 1.79 19.05
N ILE A 146 7.19 0.56 19.55
CA ILE A 146 6.10 -0.41 19.68
C ILE A 146 5.03 0.15 20.64
N GLN A 147 5.45 0.67 21.80
CA GLN A 147 4.50 1.21 22.77
C GLN A 147 3.84 2.50 22.29
N ASP A 148 4.58 3.39 21.62
CA ASP A 148 4.03 4.62 21.09
C ASP A 148 3.02 4.34 19.96
N TYR A 149 3.35 3.41 19.07
CA TYR A 149 2.44 2.96 18.02
C TYR A 149 1.14 2.36 18.59
N VAL A 150 1.24 1.50 19.60
CA VAL A 150 0.08 0.90 20.26
C VAL A 150 -0.78 1.96 20.94
N THR A 151 -0.15 2.95 21.59
CA THR A 151 -0.89 4.06 22.20
C THR A 151 -1.64 4.87 21.16
N TYR A 152 -0.99 5.19 20.05
CA TYR A 152 -1.62 5.85 18.91
C TYR A 152 -2.78 5.03 18.33
N ALA A 153 -2.58 3.74 18.08
CA ALA A 153 -3.63 2.86 17.56
C ALA A 153 -4.84 2.78 18.52
N LYS A 154 -4.60 2.64 19.82
CA LYS A 154 -5.69 2.66 20.83
C LYS A 154 -6.51 3.94 20.79
N THR A 155 -5.84 5.10 20.66
CA THR A 155 -6.53 6.39 20.54
C THR A 155 -7.47 6.41 19.33
N LEU A 156 -7.05 5.83 18.19
CA LEU A 156 -7.91 5.72 17.01
C LEU A 156 -9.08 4.77 17.26
N PHE A 157 -8.85 3.62 17.90
CA PHE A 157 -9.91 2.66 18.23
C PHE A 157 -10.93 3.24 19.21
N GLU A 158 -10.48 4.01 20.20
CA GLU A 158 -11.35 4.69 21.18
C GLU A 158 -12.24 5.74 20.54
N ASN A 159 -11.72 6.50 19.58
CA ASN A 159 -12.46 7.61 18.99
C ASN A 159 -13.29 7.21 17.76
N PHE A 160 -12.88 6.18 17.01
CA PHE A 160 -13.48 5.84 15.72
C PHE A 160 -13.96 4.39 15.61
N GLY A 161 -13.67 3.53 16.60
CA GLY A 161 -13.92 2.09 16.52
C GLY A 161 -15.40 1.68 16.46
N ASP A 162 -16.31 2.55 16.85
CA ASP A 162 -17.75 2.36 16.70
C ASP A 162 -18.27 2.63 15.27
N LYS A 163 -17.51 3.39 14.48
CA LYS A 163 -17.85 3.82 13.12
C LYS A 163 -17.04 3.12 12.04
N VAL A 164 -15.80 2.74 12.33
CA VAL A 164 -14.88 2.11 11.38
C VAL A 164 -14.88 0.60 11.57
N LYS A 165 -15.24 -0.12 10.51
CA LYS A 165 -15.28 -1.59 10.52
C LYS A 165 -14.01 -2.25 10.02
N TYR A 166 -13.24 -1.57 9.16
CA TYR A 166 -12.06 -2.12 8.51
C TYR A 166 -10.80 -1.35 8.92
N TRP A 167 -9.86 -2.06 9.55
CA TRP A 167 -8.60 -1.51 10.04
C TRP A 167 -7.40 -2.16 9.36
N ILE A 168 -6.51 -1.36 8.82
CA ILE A 168 -5.21 -1.79 8.30
C ILE A 168 -4.14 -1.21 9.23
N THR A 169 -3.40 -2.06 9.92
CA THR A 169 -2.40 -1.61 10.91
C THR A 169 -1.23 -0.92 10.24
N LEU A 170 -0.58 -1.58 9.28
CA LEU A 170 0.59 -1.08 8.56
C LEU A 170 0.35 -1.20 7.06
N ASN A 171 0.68 -0.14 6.32
CA ASN A 171 0.77 -0.20 4.88
C ASN A 171 2.18 -0.57 4.43
N GLU A 172 2.28 -1.65 3.65
CA GLU A 172 3.50 -2.05 2.94
C GLU A 172 4.77 -1.98 3.80
N GLN A 173 4.77 -2.71 4.91
CA GLN A 173 5.96 -2.78 5.77
C GLN A 173 7.21 -3.15 4.97
N ASN A 174 7.07 -4.03 3.98
CA ASN A 174 8.16 -4.45 3.11
C ASN A 174 8.74 -3.31 2.28
N ILE A 175 7.93 -2.34 1.88
CA ILE A 175 8.38 -1.21 1.04
C ILE A 175 9.05 -0.15 1.89
N PHE A 176 8.38 0.39 2.92
CA PHE A 176 9.00 1.48 3.69
C PHE A 176 10.30 1.04 4.37
N THR A 177 10.38 -0.22 4.82
CA THR A 177 11.62 -0.72 5.43
C THR A 177 12.71 -0.97 4.40
N SER A 178 12.40 -1.59 3.25
CA SER A 178 13.40 -1.82 2.20
C SER A 178 13.94 -0.52 1.62
N LEU A 179 13.06 0.42 1.30
CA LEU A 179 13.46 1.70 0.71
C LEU A 179 14.14 2.63 1.73
N GLY A 180 13.82 2.48 3.02
CA GLY A 180 14.41 3.27 4.10
C GLY A 180 15.80 2.82 4.54
N TRP A 181 16.04 1.51 4.62
CA TRP A 181 17.29 0.97 5.19
C TRP A 181 18.19 0.25 4.18
N LEU A 182 17.67 -0.15 3.02
CA LEU A 182 18.50 -0.83 2.02
C LEU A 182 18.88 0.04 0.83
N THR A 183 18.00 0.98 0.39
CA THR A 183 18.23 1.75 -0.85
C THR A 183 18.35 3.26 -0.63
N ALA A 184 18.17 3.76 0.58
CA ALA A 184 18.18 5.18 0.93
C ALA A 184 17.17 6.06 0.16
N GLN A 185 16.11 5.44 -0.41
CA GLN A 185 15.10 6.13 -1.22
C GLN A 185 13.92 6.65 -0.40
N HIS A 186 13.70 6.12 0.80
CA HIS A 186 12.72 6.62 1.77
C HIS A 186 13.40 7.03 3.08
N PRO A 187 12.70 7.76 3.98
CA PRO A 187 13.20 7.98 5.34
C PRO A 187 13.50 6.62 6.04
N PRO A 188 14.58 6.52 6.83
CA PRO A 188 15.56 7.52 7.21
C PRO A 188 16.69 7.73 6.18
N GLY A 189 16.68 7.06 5.06
CA GLY A 189 17.68 7.27 3.99
C GLY A 189 18.99 6.52 4.20
N LYS A 190 18.95 5.36 4.87
CA LYS A 190 20.11 4.46 5.05
C LYS A 190 20.30 3.54 3.86
N PHE A 191 21.55 3.17 3.62
CA PHE A 191 21.92 2.29 2.52
C PHE A 191 22.60 1.02 3.04
N ASP A 192 22.19 -0.14 2.53
CA ASP A 192 22.74 -1.48 2.83
C ASP A 192 22.85 -1.82 4.33
N ASP A 193 21.95 -1.27 5.14
CA ASP A 193 21.92 -1.56 6.58
C ASP A 193 21.05 -2.80 6.87
N GLN A 194 21.53 -3.96 6.43
CA GLN A 194 20.81 -5.24 6.50
C GLN A 194 20.43 -5.63 7.93
N LYS A 195 21.35 -5.46 8.89
CA LYS A 195 21.08 -5.84 10.28
C LYS A 195 19.96 -5.01 10.88
N THR A 196 20.06 -3.69 10.74
CA THR A 196 19.01 -2.76 11.23
C THR A 196 17.70 -2.99 10.48
N PHE A 197 17.73 -3.23 9.16
CA PHE A 197 16.55 -3.52 8.36
C PHE A 197 15.73 -4.69 8.93
N TYR A 198 16.34 -5.82 9.25
CA TYR A 198 15.61 -6.96 9.80
C TYR A 198 15.15 -6.72 11.24
N GLN A 199 15.90 -5.93 12.03
CA GLN A 199 15.49 -5.56 13.37
C GLN A 199 14.28 -4.60 13.37
N VAL A 200 14.29 -3.60 12.50
CA VAL A 200 13.16 -2.67 12.27
C VAL A 200 11.92 -3.43 11.86
N ASN A 201 12.06 -4.41 10.96
CA ASN A 201 10.94 -5.26 10.57
C ASN A 201 10.37 -6.04 11.77
N HIS A 202 11.22 -6.54 12.66
CA HIS A 202 10.75 -7.21 13.87
C HIS A 202 9.96 -6.27 14.79
N TYR A 203 10.45 -5.05 15.02
CA TYR A 203 9.72 -4.06 15.83
C TYR A 203 8.38 -3.66 15.18
N ALA A 204 8.33 -3.53 13.86
CA ALA A 204 7.09 -3.25 13.15
C ALA A 204 6.09 -4.42 13.23
N PHE A 205 6.54 -5.67 13.16
CA PHE A 205 5.69 -6.83 13.43
C PHE A 205 5.13 -6.83 14.84
N MET A 206 5.96 -6.48 15.83
CA MET A 206 5.51 -6.39 17.22
C MET A 206 4.50 -5.26 17.44
N ALA A 207 4.71 -4.12 16.79
CA ALA A 207 3.76 -3.00 16.82
C ALA A 207 2.41 -3.41 16.20
N HIS A 208 2.42 -4.05 15.02
CA HIS A 208 1.24 -4.65 14.42
C HIS A 208 0.53 -5.62 15.36
N ALA A 209 1.26 -6.62 15.86
CA ALA A 209 0.68 -7.67 16.70
C ALA A 209 0.04 -7.11 17.96
N ARG A 210 0.71 -6.22 18.67
CA ARG A 210 0.18 -5.60 19.90
C ARG A 210 -1.01 -4.67 19.60
N ALA A 211 -1.05 -4.00 18.44
CA ALA A 211 -2.21 -3.20 18.04
C ALA A 211 -3.42 -4.09 17.71
N VAL A 212 -3.24 -5.22 17.02
CA VAL A 212 -4.31 -6.20 16.76
C VAL A 212 -4.89 -6.73 18.06
N LEU A 213 -4.02 -7.14 18.99
CA LEU A 213 -4.47 -7.63 20.30
C LEU A 213 -5.18 -6.55 21.11
N ALA A 214 -4.65 -5.32 21.10
CA ALA A 214 -5.28 -4.19 21.78
C ALA A 214 -6.68 -3.90 21.22
N TYR A 215 -6.87 -3.96 19.90
CA TYR A 215 -8.19 -3.81 19.28
C TYR A 215 -9.21 -4.84 19.82
N ARG A 216 -8.82 -6.11 19.90
CA ARG A 216 -9.68 -7.16 20.43
C ARG A 216 -9.93 -7.02 21.94
N GLU A 217 -8.91 -6.68 22.71
CA GLU A 217 -9.03 -6.43 24.17
C GLU A 217 -9.96 -5.25 24.48
N MET A 218 -10.04 -4.25 23.62
CA MET A 218 -10.98 -3.13 23.70
C MET A 218 -12.40 -3.49 23.21
N GLY A 219 -12.63 -4.72 22.81
CA GLY A 219 -13.94 -5.20 22.33
C GLY A 219 -14.21 -4.94 20.85
N GLY A 220 -13.19 -4.58 20.07
CA GLY A 220 -13.29 -4.37 18.63
C GLY A 220 -13.78 -5.63 17.90
N LYS A 221 -14.88 -5.49 17.15
CA LYS A 221 -15.57 -6.57 16.42
C LYS A 221 -15.41 -6.50 14.91
N GLY A 222 -14.84 -5.40 14.39
CA GLY A 222 -14.60 -5.20 12.96
C GLY A 222 -13.44 -6.04 12.44
N GLU A 223 -13.17 -5.86 11.16
CA GLU A 223 -12.12 -6.54 10.45
C GLU A 223 -10.77 -5.81 10.68
N ILE A 224 -9.71 -6.56 10.91
CA ILE A 224 -8.37 -6.01 11.12
C ILE A 224 -7.31 -6.88 10.45
N GLY A 225 -6.38 -6.24 9.74
CA GLY A 225 -5.27 -6.89 9.06
C GLY A 225 -4.11 -5.93 8.79
N ALA A 226 -3.16 -6.34 7.96
CA ALA A 226 -2.10 -5.49 7.42
C ALA A 226 -2.16 -5.48 5.90
N SER A 227 -1.60 -4.46 5.26
CA SER A 227 -1.50 -4.38 3.81
C SER A 227 -0.06 -4.61 3.37
N PHE A 228 0.11 -5.46 2.37
CA PHE A 228 1.40 -5.91 1.87
C PHE A 228 1.54 -5.68 0.37
N ALA A 229 2.67 -5.10 -0.07
CA ALA A 229 3.00 -5.00 -1.49
C ALA A 229 3.47 -6.37 -1.99
N TYR A 230 2.56 -7.12 -2.62
CA TYR A 230 2.86 -8.44 -3.14
C TYR A 230 3.36 -8.37 -4.58
N VAL A 231 4.52 -8.97 -4.83
CA VAL A 231 5.11 -9.06 -6.16
C VAL A 231 5.21 -10.54 -6.55
N PRO A 232 4.23 -11.06 -7.34
CA PRO A 232 4.32 -12.41 -7.86
C PRO A 232 5.62 -12.60 -8.63
N SER A 233 6.27 -13.73 -8.41
CA SER A 233 7.53 -14.06 -9.07
C SER A 233 7.37 -15.24 -10.02
N TYR A 234 8.05 -15.21 -11.15
CA TYR A 234 8.11 -16.29 -12.13
C TYR A 234 9.56 -16.73 -12.33
N ALA A 235 9.82 -18.03 -12.44
CA ALA A 235 11.13 -18.48 -12.89
C ALA A 235 11.35 -18.07 -14.35
N LEU A 236 12.54 -17.57 -14.70
CA LEU A 236 12.86 -17.16 -16.08
C LEU A 236 12.64 -18.29 -17.10
N ASP A 237 12.95 -19.51 -16.69
CA ASP A 237 12.78 -20.72 -17.48
C ASP A 237 12.64 -21.97 -16.58
N CYS A 238 12.56 -23.15 -17.17
CA CYS A 238 12.42 -24.42 -16.44
C CYS A 238 13.74 -24.98 -15.86
N LYS A 239 14.85 -24.24 -15.88
CA LYS A 239 16.08 -24.68 -15.21
C LYS A 239 15.87 -24.81 -13.70
N PRO A 240 16.27 -25.92 -13.06
CA PRO A 240 16.10 -26.10 -11.62
C PRO A 240 16.70 -24.97 -10.76
N VAL A 241 17.81 -24.37 -11.19
CA VAL A 241 18.45 -23.26 -10.48
C VAL A 241 17.57 -21.99 -10.52
N ASN A 242 16.86 -21.72 -11.63
CA ASN A 242 15.94 -20.59 -11.73
C ASN A 242 14.64 -20.83 -10.94
N ALA A 243 14.16 -22.09 -10.89
CA ALA A 243 13.05 -22.45 -10.02
C ALA A 243 13.41 -22.28 -8.54
N MET A 244 14.65 -22.57 -8.13
CA MET A 244 15.15 -22.31 -6.78
C MET A 244 15.31 -20.81 -6.52
N ALA A 245 15.84 -20.04 -7.47
CA ALA A 245 15.95 -18.58 -7.36
C ALA A 245 14.58 -17.92 -7.12
N LYS A 246 13.55 -18.36 -7.84
CA LYS A 246 12.15 -17.95 -7.63
C LYS A 246 11.67 -18.32 -6.22
N ARG A 247 11.95 -19.53 -5.76
CA ARG A 247 11.58 -20.00 -4.43
C ARG A 247 12.21 -19.16 -3.32
N ASP A 248 13.51 -18.87 -3.46
CA ASP A 248 14.27 -18.06 -2.50
C ASP A 248 13.80 -16.59 -2.51
N TYR A 249 13.45 -16.06 -3.69
CA TYR A 249 12.82 -14.76 -3.79
C TYR A 249 11.52 -14.69 -2.98
N ASP A 250 10.62 -15.63 -3.18
CA ASP A 250 9.34 -15.65 -2.45
C ASP A 250 9.55 -15.76 -0.94
N GLU A 251 10.48 -16.61 -0.48
CA GLU A 251 10.79 -16.74 0.94
C GLU A 251 11.31 -15.43 1.56
N LEU A 252 12.15 -14.68 0.83
CA LEU A 252 12.85 -13.49 1.33
C LEU A 252 12.12 -12.20 1.05
N LYS A 253 11.24 -12.15 0.03
CA LYS A 253 10.59 -10.90 -0.43
C LYS A 253 9.08 -10.87 -0.27
N ASN A 254 8.43 -12.04 -0.21
CA ASN A 254 7.00 -12.14 0.01
C ASN A 254 6.70 -12.80 1.37
N PHE A 255 7.12 -14.05 1.58
CA PHE A 255 6.69 -14.84 2.74
C PHE A 255 7.35 -14.41 4.04
N TRP A 256 8.50 -13.72 4.02
CA TRP A 256 9.11 -13.14 5.22
C TRP A 256 8.12 -12.29 6.03
N TRP A 257 7.30 -11.49 5.36
CA TRP A 257 6.28 -10.65 6.01
C TRP A 257 4.96 -11.38 6.19
N MET A 258 4.47 -12.02 5.14
CA MET A 258 3.13 -12.61 5.14
C MET A 258 3.01 -13.79 6.12
N ASP A 259 4.05 -14.63 6.29
CA ASP A 259 4.02 -15.72 7.27
C ASP A 259 3.99 -15.20 8.71
N ILE A 260 4.58 -14.03 8.98
CA ILE A 260 4.46 -13.39 10.29
C ILE A 260 3.03 -12.90 10.52
N TYR A 261 2.44 -12.20 9.56
CA TYR A 261 1.07 -11.72 9.70
C TYR A 261 0.07 -12.88 9.87
N ALA A 262 0.17 -13.91 9.03
CA ALA A 262 -0.82 -14.98 8.98
C ALA A 262 -0.58 -16.12 9.97
N TYR A 263 0.67 -16.39 10.35
CA TYR A 263 1.03 -17.54 11.19
C TYR A 263 1.81 -17.17 12.47
N GLY A 264 2.25 -15.92 12.60
CA GLY A 264 3.10 -15.48 13.71
C GLY A 264 4.45 -16.17 13.76
N ARG A 265 5.01 -16.58 12.62
CA ARG A 265 6.29 -17.31 12.56
C ARG A 265 7.13 -16.88 11.37
N TYR A 266 8.44 -16.86 11.56
CA TYR A 266 9.40 -16.61 10.49
C TYR A 266 9.57 -17.81 9.57
N PRO A 267 9.68 -17.63 8.23
CA PRO A 267 10.04 -18.68 7.29
C PRO A 267 11.40 -19.29 7.65
N LYS A 268 11.48 -20.62 7.72
CA LYS A 268 12.68 -21.31 8.22
C LYS A 268 13.90 -21.10 7.32
N ALA A 269 13.74 -21.15 6.00
CA ALA A 269 14.84 -20.99 5.06
C ALA A 269 15.40 -19.57 5.10
N ALA A 270 14.51 -18.55 5.09
CA ALA A 270 14.92 -17.15 5.23
C ALA A 270 15.68 -16.93 6.54
N MET A 271 15.15 -17.40 7.69
CA MET A 271 15.82 -17.25 8.98
C MET A 271 17.19 -17.95 9.02
N ALA A 272 17.32 -19.15 8.42
CA ALA A 272 18.61 -19.84 8.31
C ALA A 272 19.64 -19.01 7.52
N TYR A 273 19.19 -18.41 6.39
CA TYR A 273 20.03 -17.51 5.60
C TYR A 273 20.48 -16.29 6.42
N LEU A 274 19.54 -15.63 7.12
CA LEU A 274 19.84 -14.44 7.92
C LEU A 274 20.81 -14.74 9.07
N LYS A 275 20.63 -15.87 9.76
CA LYS A 275 21.56 -16.32 10.81
C LYS A 275 22.96 -16.54 10.24
N LYS A 276 23.08 -17.20 9.09
CA LYS A 276 24.36 -17.42 8.42
C LYS A 276 25.06 -16.12 8.02
N LYS A 277 24.29 -15.08 7.65
CA LYS A 277 24.80 -13.75 7.27
C LYS A 277 25.03 -12.82 8.45
N GLY A 278 24.55 -13.12 9.65
CA GLY A 278 24.59 -12.26 10.82
C GLY A 278 23.56 -11.11 10.77
N TYR A 279 22.51 -11.26 9.97
CA TYR A 279 21.44 -10.27 9.78
C TYR A 279 20.17 -10.58 10.57
N ALA A 280 20.08 -11.74 11.21
CA ALA A 280 18.90 -12.15 11.96
C ALA A 280 18.59 -11.13 13.07
N PRO A 281 17.30 -10.72 13.21
CA PRO A 281 16.90 -9.81 14.30
C PRO A 281 17.05 -10.50 15.66
N GLU A 282 17.19 -9.69 16.70
CA GLU A 282 17.03 -10.11 18.06
C GLU A 282 15.55 -10.31 18.36
N ILE A 283 15.17 -11.49 18.79
CA ILE A 283 13.79 -11.91 19.03
C ILE A 283 13.73 -12.50 20.44
N LEU A 284 12.83 -11.97 21.27
CA LEU A 284 12.58 -12.52 22.59
C LEU A 284 11.59 -13.70 22.50
N ASP A 285 11.68 -14.64 23.45
CA ASP A 285 10.76 -15.79 23.46
C ASP A 285 9.30 -15.35 23.55
N GLU A 286 9.00 -14.31 24.34
CA GLU A 286 7.66 -13.74 24.46
C GLU A 286 7.14 -13.10 23.16
N ASP A 287 8.02 -12.60 22.29
CA ASP A 287 7.61 -11.97 21.03
C ASP A 287 6.94 -12.99 20.12
N MET A 288 7.46 -14.21 20.08
CA MET A 288 6.90 -15.27 19.24
C MET A 288 5.49 -15.70 19.69
N GLU A 289 5.24 -15.70 20.99
CA GLU A 289 3.91 -15.98 21.55
C GLU A 289 2.92 -14.85 21.20
N ILE A 290 3.36 -13.60 21.29
CA ILE A 290 2.54 -12.42 20.94
C ILE A 290 2.20 -12.44 19.44
N LEU A 291 3.20 -12.67 18.57
CA LEU A 291 3.00 -12.74 17.12
C LEU A 291 2.02 -13.86 16.75
N LYS A 292 2.15 -15.04 17.34
CA LYS A 292 1.26 -16.17 17.11
C LYS A 292 -0.17 -15.90 17.58
N LYS A 293 -0.35 -15.26 18.73
CA LYS A 293 -1.65 -14.87 19.24
C LYS A 293 -2.32 -13.86 18.31
N ALA A 294 -1.59 -12.83 17.89
CA ALA A 294 -2.10 -11.81 16.97
C ALA A 294 -2.46 -12.37 15.60
N ALA A 295 -1.67 -13.31 15.06
CA ALA A 295 -1.97 -13.99 13.80
C ALA A 295 -3.31 -14.76 13.83
N GLY A 296 -3.76 -15.21 15.00
CA GLY A 296 -5.09 -15.83 15.19
C GLY A 296 -6.24 -14.82 15.25
N GLU A 297 -5.96 -13.53 15.31
CA GLU A 297 -6.96 -12.46 15.47
C GLU A 297 -7.11 -11.58 14.23
N ILE A 298 -6.19 -11.69 13.24
CA ILE A 298 -6.39 -11.01 11.96
C ILE A 298 -7.50 -11.69 11.16
N THR A 299 -8.22 -10.91 10.38
CA THR A 299 -9.41 -11.38 9.66
C THR A 299 -9.28 -11.31 8.15
N PHE A 300 -8.29 -10.60 7.65
CA PHE A 300 -7.99 -10.52 6.22
C PHE A 300 -6.51 -10.23 5.98
N MET A 301 -6.06 -10.51 4.75
CA MET A 301 -4.79 -10.06 4.22
C MET A 301 -5.04 -8.93 3.22
N GLY A 302 -4.52 -7.74 3.51
CA GLY A 302 -4.50 -6.63 2.56
C GLY A 302 -3.39 -6.81 1.53
N VAL A 303 -3.70 -6.53 0.27
CA VAL A 303 -2.78 -6.70 -0.85
C VAL A 303 -2.74 -5.44 -1.70
N ASN A 304 -1.55 -4.89 -1.86
CA ASN A 304 -1.26 -3.89 -2.86
C ASN A 304 -0.57 -4.59 -4.04
N TYR A 305 -1.21 -4.53 -5.21
CA TYR A 305 -0.72 -5.19 -6.40
C TYR A 305 -0.49 -4.20 -7.53
N TYR A 306 0.73 -4.16 -8.06
CA TYR A 306 1.09 -3.26 -9.16
C TYR A 306 1.88 -3.95 -10.28
N GLN A 307 2.64 -4.99 -9.96
CA GLN A 307 3.58 -5.62 -10.90
C GLN A 307 3.95 -7.03 -10.48
N SER A 308 4.52 -7.76 -11.39
CA SER A 308 5.19 -9.05 -11.16
C SER A 308 6.66 -8.97 -11.54
N CYS A 309 7.44 -9.98 -11.17
CA CYS A 309 8.85 -10.05 -11.55
C CYS A 309 9.25 -11.44 -12.06
N VAL A 310 10.38 -11.49 -12.74
CA VAL A 310 11.06 -12.74 -13.14
C VAL A 310 12.25 -12.96 -12.25
N CYS A 311 12.54 -14.22 -11.92
CA CYS A 311 13.69 -14.64 -11.13
C CYS A 311 14.62 -15.54 -11.95
N GLU A 312 15.87 -15.13 -12.01
CA GLU A 312 17.00 -15.92 -12.54
C GLU A 312 18.02 -16.13 -11.43
N TYR A 313 18.72 -17.27 -11.44
CA TYR A 313 19.83 -17.49 -10.52
C TYR A 313 20.95 -16.47 -10.77
N ASN A 314 21.42 -15.86 -9.69
CA ASN A 314 22.53 -14.90 -9.74
C ASN A 314 23.84 -15.57 -9.32
N PRO A 315 24.76 -15.88 -10.25
CA PRO A 315 26.01 -16.55 -9.93
C PRO A 315 27.08 -15.62 -9.32
N MET A 316 26.69 -14.49 -8.73
CA MET A 316 27.58 -13.46 -8.16
C MET A 316 28.33 -12.67 -9.22
N ASP A 317 27.68 -12.41 -10.35
CA ASP A 317 28.25 -11.70 -11.50
C ASP A 317 28.22 -10.16 -11.39
N GLY A 318 28.02 -9.63 -10.19
CA GLY A 318 28.12 -8.20 -9.94
C GLY A 318 26.81 -7.43 -10.01
N VAL A 319 25.66 -8.09 -10.18
CA VAL A 319 24.35 -7.42 -10.03
C VAL A 319 24.23 -6.88 -8.62
N THR A 320 24.03 -5.57 -8.50
CA THR A 320 23.84 -4.92 -7.19
C THR A 320 22.59 -5.44 -6.52
N LEU A 321 22.65 -5.61 -5.21
CA LEU A 321 21.55 -6.05 -4.37
C LEU A 321 20.32 -5.11 -4.45
N TYR A 322 20.56 -3.84 -4.75
CA TYR A 322 19.62 -2.76 -4.66
C TYR A 322 19.41 -2.12 -6.01
N GLY A 323 18.24 -2.32 -6.58
CA GLY A 323 17.78 -1.55 -7.72
C GLY A 323 17.47 -0.10 -7.32
N THR A 324 17.53 0.78 -8.28
CA THR A 324 16.97 2.11 -8.15
C THR A 324 15.60 2.16 -8.85
N MET A 325 14.63 2.76 -8.17
CA MET A 325 13.32 3.00 -8.78
C MET A 325 13.45 4.07 -9.86
N ASN A 326 12.71 3.91 -10.95
CA ASN A 326 12.50 4.96 -11.93
C ASN A 326 11.65 6.07 -11.29
N THR A 327 12.23 7.25 -11.09
CA THR A 327 11.56 8.42 -10.49
C THR A 327 11.17 9.48 -11.51
N THR A 328 11.57 9.32 -12.75
CA THR A 328 11.42 10.33 -13.80
C THR A 328 10.36 9.99 -14.86
N GLY A 329 9.91 8.73 -14.91
CA GLY A 329 9.06 8.23 -15.98
C GLY A 329 9.80 8.00 -17.31
N VAL A 330 11.13 8.03 -17.30
CA VAL A 330 11.92 7.67 -18.49
C VAL A 330 12.08 6.15 -18.50
N LYS A 331 11.41 5.50 -19.43
CA LYS A 331 11.39 4.04 -19.57
C LYS A 331 12.79 3.47 -19.69
N GLY A 332 13.07 2.39 -18.96
CA GLY A 332 14.38 1.74 -18.92
C GLY A 332 15.38 2.36 -17.93
N SER A 333 14.96 3.32 -17.08
CA SER A 333 15.85 3.92 -16.09
C SER A 333 15.85 3.22 -14.73
N ALA A 334 14.94 2.26 -14.48
CA ALA A 334 15.01 1.41 -13.31
C ALA A 334 16.20 0.45 -13.39
N GLN A 335 16.87 0.23 -12.26
CA GLN A 335 17.95 -0.76 -12.17
C GLN A 335 17.44 -2.09 -11.67
N GLU A 336 18.02 -3.19 -12.15
CA GLU A 336 17.67 -4.55 -11.73
C GLU A 336 17.94 -4.76 -10.24
N LEU A 337 17.02 -5.47 -9.60
CA LEU A 337 17.19 -6.00 -8.25
C LEU A 337 17.88 -7.34 -8.29
N GLY A 338 18.68 -7.66 -7.27
CA GLY A 338 19.27 -8.99 -7.14
C GLY A 338 19.98 -9.22 -5.81
N MET A 339 20.02 -10.46 -5.39
CA MET A 339 20.82 -10.92 -4.26
C MET A 339 21.91 -11.86 -4.77
N GLN A 340 23.17 -11.48 -4.56
CA GLN A 340 24.32 -12.27 -5.00
C GLN A 340 24.26 -13.70 -4.49
N GLY A 341 24.43 -14.67 -5.40
CA GLY A 341 24.41 -16.10 -5.12
C GLY A 341 23.00 -16.67 -4.89
N ILE A 342 21.94 -15.86 -5.08
CA ILE A 342 20.55 -16.28 -4.88
C ILE A 342 19.72 -16.02 -6.13
N TYR A 343 19.37 -14.75 -6.40
CA TYR A 343 18.52 -14.38 -7.53
C TYR A 343 18.88 -13.01 -8.10
N LYS A 344 18.45 -12.74 -9.32
CA LYS A 344 18.29 -11.43 -9.93
C LYS A 344 16.96 -11.38 -10.67
N ASN A 345 16.46 -10.15 -10.91
CA ASN A 345 15.17 -9.91 -11.54
C ASN A 345 15.35 -9.30 -12.94
N PRO A 346 15.62 -10.09 -13.98
CA PRO A 346 15.66 -9.59 -15.35
C PRO A 346 14.29 -9.13 -15.82
N VAL A 347 14.27 -8.29 -16.86
CA VAL A 347 13.03 -7.84 -17.48
C VAL A 347 12.24 -9.04 -18.01
N ASN A 348 10.94 -9.08 -17.76
CA ASN A 348 10.06 -10.12 -18.31
C ASN A 348 9.89 -9.87 -19.82
N PRO A 349 10.31 -10.81 -20.68
CA PRO A 349 10.24 -10.61 -22.13
C PRO A 349 8.81 -10.72 -22.71
N TYR A 350 7.85 -11.15 -21.92
CA TYR A 350 6.47 -11.41 -22.34
C TYR A 350 5.47 -10.36 -21.87
N LEU A 351 5.91 -9.41 -21.03
CA LEU A 351 5.04 -8.38 -20.46
C LEU A 351 5.47 -6.98 -20.90
N MET A 352 4.50 -6.14 -21.12
CA MET A 352 4.73 -4.71 -21.28
C MET A 352 5.02 -4.06 -19.92
N THR A 353 5.66 -2.90 -19.96
CA THR A 353 5.91 -2.08 -18.76
C THR A 353 5.28 -0.71 -18.89
N THR A 354 4.96 -0.12 -17.75
CA THR A 354 4.60 1.30 -17.65
C THR A 354 5.79 2.20 -17.97
N ASP A 355 5.59 3.51 -18.04
CA ASP A 355 6.68 4.49 -18.17
C ASP A 355 7.66 4.46 -16.99
N TRP A 356 7.21 3.94 -15.84
CA TRP A 356 8.01 3.73 -14.62
C TRP A 356 8.60 2.33 -14.50
N ASP A 357 8.68 1.58 -15.61
CA ASP A 357 9.26 0.22 -15.69
C ASP A 357 8.54 -0.86 -14.89
N TRP A 358 7.32 -0.61 -14.41
CA TRP A 358 6.51 -1.64 -13.75
C TRP A 358 5.84 -2.54 -14.78
N THR A 359 5.94 -3.86 -14.60
CA THR A 359 5.29 -4.81 -15.50
C THR A 359 3.77 -4.69 -15.41
N ILE A 360 3.11 -4.71 -16.56
CA ILE A 360 1.64 -4.78 -16.63
C ILE A 360 1.25 -6.25 -16.74
N ASP A 361 0.74 -6.80 -15.64
CA ASP A 361 0.43 -8.24 -15.53
C ASP A 361 -0.90 -8.48 -14.82
N PRO A 362 -2.02 -8.43 -15.54
CA PRO A 362 -3.33 -8.71 -14.96
C PRO A 362 -3.44 -10.12 -14.36
N MET A 363 -2.82 -11.13 -15.00
CA MET A 363 -2.83 -12.52 -14.51
C MET A 363 -2.07 -12.66 -13.20
N GLY A 364 -1.07 -11.81 -12.94
CA GLY A 364 -0.33 -11.76 -11.69
C GLY A 364 -1.22 -11.43 -10.49
N LEU A 365 -2.26 -10.62 -10.66
CA LEU A 365 -3.26 -10.37 -9.60
C LEU A 365 -4.03 -11.64 -9.24
N ARG A 366 -4.49 -12.39 -10.25
CA ARG A 366 -5.15 -13.70 -10.01
C ARG A 366 -4.21 -14.70 -9.37
N PHE A 367 -2.95 -14.77 -9.83
CA PHE A 367 -1.91 -15.62 -9.24
C PHE A 367 -1.70 -15.25 -7.76
N CYS A 368 -1.60 -13.96 -7.43
CA CYS A 368 -1.47 -13.45 -6.06
C CYS A 368 -2.64 -13.91 -5.18
N CYS A 369 -3.88 -13.71 -5.61
CA CYS A 369 -5.07 -14.12 -4.86
C CYS A 369 -5.06 -15.63 -4.57
N ARG A 370 -4.74 -16.44 -5.58
CA ARG A 370 -4.67 -17.91 -5.44
C ARG A 370 -3.56 -18.37 -4.51
N GLU A 371 -2.39 -17.75 -4.59
CA GLU A 371 -1.26 -18.07 -3.69
C GLU A 371 -1.63 -17.77 -2.23
N ILE A 372 -2.21 -16.60 -1.97
CA ILE A 372 -2.65 -16.20 -0.63
C ILE A 372 -3.74 -17.14 -0.11
N THR A 373 -4.74 -17.43 -0.91
CA THR A 373 -5.83 -18.36 -0.54
C THR A 373 -5.27 -19.76 -0.23
N SER A 374 -4.41 -20.29 -1.10
CA SER A 374 -3.80 -21.62 -0.91
C SER A 374 -2.91 -21.71 0.33
N ARG A 375 -2.13 -20.65 0.58
CA ARG A 375 -1.13 -20.64 1.65
C ARG A 375 -1.70 -20.30 3.00
N TYR A 376 -2.60 -19.32 3.06
CA TYR A 376 -3.06 -18.71 4.32
C TYR A 376 -4.53 -18.97 4.63
N GLY A 377 -5.37 -19.18 3.62
CA GLY A 377 -6.80 -19.39 3.80
C GLY A 377 -7.53 -18.17 4.40
N LEU A 378 -6.96 -16.99 4.29
CA LEU A 378 -7.53 -15.74 4.79
C LEU A 378 -8.30 -15.03 3.67
N PRO A 379 -9.41 -14.33 4.00
CA PRO A 379 -10.03 -13.37 3.10
C PRO A 379 -9.02 -12.31 2.63
N ILE A 380 -9.22 -11.80 1.42
CA ILE A 380 -8.33 -10.84 0.79
C ILE A 380 -9.04 -9.49 0.63
N VAL A 381 -8.32 -8.42 0.90
CA VAL A 381 -8.67 -7.06 0.49
C VAL A 381 -7.62 -6.61 -0.51
N ILE A 382 -8.01 -6.37 -1.77
CA ILE A 382 -7.12 -5.65 -2.68
C ILE A 382 -7.14 -4.19 -2.25
N SER A 383 -6.18 -3.84 -1.42
CA SER A 383 -6.10 -2.53 -0.77
C SER A 383 -5.51 -1.45 -1.67
N GLU A 384 -4.77 -1.85 -2.72
CA GLU A 384 -4.34 -0.97 -3.80
C GLU A 384 -4.11 -1.75 -5.09
N ASN A 385 -4.58 -1.18 -6.21
CA ASN A 385 -4.18 -1.55 -7.57
C ASN A 385 -4.41 -0.35 -8.50
N GLY A 386 -3.48 -0.03 -9.37
CA GLY A 386 -3.62 1.13 -10.26
C GLY A 386 -2.44 1.35 -11.18
N LEU A 387 -2.64 2.26 -12.12
CA LEU A 387 -1.66 2.64 -13.14
C LEU A 387 -1.26 4.10 -12.95
N GLY A 388 0.02 4.33 -12.66
CA GLY A 388 0.63 5.66 -12.75
C GLY A 388 0.97 6.01 -14.18
N ALA A 389 0.53 7.17 -14.67
CA ALA A 389 0.73 7.63 -16.03
C ALA A 389 0.89 9.15 -16.12
N PHE A 390 1.33 9.64 -17.27
CA PHE A 390 1.33 11.06 -17.62
C PHE A 390 -0.05 11.43 -18.19
N ASP A 391 -0.93 11.92 -17.35
CA ASP A 391 -2.23 12.40 -17.81
C ASP A 391 -2.13 13.83 -18.31
N LYS A 392 -2.87 14.14 -19.37
CA LYS A 392 -2.90 15.47 -19.96
C LYS A 392 -4.34 15.98 -19.99
N LYS A 393 -4.51 17.19 -19.52
CA LYS A 393 -5.79 17.93 -19.63
C LYS A 393 -5.81 18.63 -20.99
N THR A 394 -6.90 18.47 -21.73
CA THR A 394 -7.16 19.15 -23.01
C THR A 394 -7.59 20.62 -22.81
N GLU A 395 -7.69 21.38 -23.89
CA GLU A 395 -8.13 22.79 -23.84
C GLU A 395 -9.58 22.94 -23.35
N ASP A 396 -10.43 21.93 -23.53
CA ASP A 396 -11.81 21.85 -23.06
C ASP A 396 -11.96 21.09 -21.75
N ASP A 397 -10.87 21.04 -20.97
CA ASP A 397 -10.82 20.46 -19.62
C ASP A 397 -11.17 18.95 -19.55
N GLN A 398 -11.00 18.19 -20.64
CA GLN A 398 -11.16 16.73 -20.63
C GLN A 398 -9.84 16.03 -20.36
N ILE A 399 -9.91 14.83 -19.78
CA ILE A 399 -8.74 13.95 -19.58
C ILE A 399 -9.11 12.56 -20.10
N HIS A 400 -8.52 12.22 -21.25
CA HIS A 400 -8.73 10.95 -21.92
C HIS A 400 -7.67 9.96 -21.46
N ASP A 401 -8.09 8.95 -20.68
CA ASP A 401 -7.20 7.99 -20.02
C ASP A 401 -7.62 6.53 -20.29
N GLU A 402 -7.90 6.19 -21.56
CA GLU A 402 -8.25 4.83 -21.99
C GLU A 402 -7.22 3.78 -21.59
N TYR A 403 -5.95 4.14 -21.50
CA TYR A 403 -4.89 3.25 -21.01
C TYR A 403 -5.11 2.83 -19.55
N ARG A 404 -5.68 3.71 -18.69
CA ARG A 404 -6.05 3.38 -17.31
C ARG A 404 -7.29 2.50 -17.28
N ILE A 405 -8.28 2.81 -18.11
CA ILE A 405 -9.47 1.97 -18.28
C ILE A 405 -9.07 0.56 -18.64
N HIS A 406 -8.25 0.40 -19.69
CA HIS A 406 -7.80 -0.92 -20.16
C HIS A 406 -7.02 -1.67 -19.08
N TYR A 407 -6.11 -0.98 -18.36
CA TYR A 407 -5.36 -1.58 -17.25
C TYR A 407 -6.29 -2.13 -16.17
N LEU A 408 -7.23 -1.31 -15.70
CA LEU A 408 -8.16 -1.69 -14.63
C LEU A 408 -9.12 -2.79 -15.09
N GLU A 409 -9.62 -2.70 -16.31
CA GLU A 409 -10.53 -3.69 -16.90
C GLU A 409 -9.90 -5.09 -16.91
N GLU A 410 -8.69 -5.22 -17.42
CA GLU A 410 -8.02 -6.51 -17.50
C GLU A 410 -7.67 -7.07 -16.11
N HIS A 411 -7.26 -6.21 -15.15
CA HIS A 411 -7.03 -6.64 -13.77
C HIS A 411 -8.33 -7.10 -13.08
N LEU A 412 -9.43 -6.37 -13.26
CA LEU A 412 -10.73 -6.75 -12.68
C LEU A 412 -11.28 -8.05 -13.29
N LYS A 413 -11.08 -8.28 -14.60
CA LYS A 413 -11.44 -9.56 -15.24
C LYS A 413 -10.68 -10.72 -14.61
N GLU A 414 -9.39 -10.57 -14.33
CA GLU A 414 -8.59 -11.62 -13.67
C GLU A 414 -8.96 -11.77 -12.19
N LEU A 415 -9.32 -10.69 -11.50
CA LEU A 415 -9.84 -10.75 -10.13
C LEU A 415 -11.17 -11.52 -10.07
N GLY A 416 -12.10 -11.26 -11.01
CA GLY A 416 -13.35 -12.01 -11.12
C GLY A 416 -13.13 -13.51 -11.31
N LYS A 417 -12.12 -13.90 -12.13
CA LYS A 417 -11.73 -15.31 -12.28
C LYS A 417 -11.16 -15.89 -10.97
N ALA A 418 -10.37 -15.13 -10.22
CA ALA A 418 -9.86 -15.58 -8.93
C ALA A 418 -10.99 -15.87 -7.93
N ILE A 419 -12.02 -15.02 -7.91
CA ILE A 419 -13.22 -15.23 -7.07
C ILE A 419 -13.98 -16.49 -7.52
N GLU A 420 -14.19 -16.69 -8.82
CA GLU A 420 -14.81 -17.92 -9.36
C GLU A 420 -14.01 -19.18 -9.01
N GLU A 421 -12.71 -19.06 -8.84
CA GLU A 421 -11.80 -20.16 -8.45
C GLU A 421 -11.75 -20.39 -6.93
N GLY A 422 -12.57 -19.67 -6.16
CA GLY A 422 -12.74 -19.87 -4.72
C GLY A 422 -11.90 -18.94 -3.84
N CYS A 423 -11.30 -17.88 -4.38
CA CYS A 423 -10.67 -16.86 -3.57
C CYS A 423 -11.75 -15.99 -2.92
N GLU A 424 -11.71 -15.83 -1.60
CA GLU A 424 -12.57 -14.91 -0.88
C GLU A 424 -11.96 -13.51 -0.93
N VAL A 425 -12.54 -12.63 -1.77
CA VAL A 425 -12.09 -11.24 -1.92
C VAL A 425 -13.21 -10.31 -1.45
N LEU A 426 -12.94 -9.52 -0.41
CA LEU A 426 -13.92 -8.67 0.25
C LEU A 426 -14.06 -7.30 -0.44
N ALA A 427 -12.95 -6.77 -0.93
CA ALA A 427 -12.88 -5.42 -1.48
C ALA A 427 -11.82 -5.28 -2.57
N TYR A 428 -12.05 -4.31 -3.45
CA TYR A 428 -11.05 -3.84 -4.39
C TYR A 428 -10.98 -2.31 -4.34
N CYS A 429 -9.84 -1.80 -3.89
CA CYS A 429 -9.56 -0.37 -3.82
C CYS A 429 -8.55 0.01 -4.91
N THR A 430 -8.95 0.92 -5.78
CA THR A 430 -8.02 1.46 -6.78
C THR A 430 -7.02 2.42 -6.12
N TRP A 431 -5.81 2.46 -6.62
CA TRP A 431 -4.85 3.52 -6.32
C TRP A 431 -4.79 4.46 -7.51
N SER A 432 -5.38 5.63 -7.39
CA SER A 432 -6.04 6.28 -6.27
C SER A 432 -7.35 6.95 -6.72
N PHE A 433 -8.10 7.59 -5.80
CA PHE A 433 -9.31 8.33 -6.20
C PHE A 433 -8.98 9.65 -6.91
N THR A 434 -8.22 10.52 -6.25
CA THR A 434 -7.66 11.74 -6.85
C THR A 434 -6.23 11.49 -7.32
N ASP A 435 -5.72 12.30 -8.23
CA ASP A 435 -4.28 12.44 -8.38
C ASP A 435 -3.65 12.84 -7.06
N LEU A 436 -2.37 12.54 -6.88
CA LEU A 436 -1.69 12.69 -5.61
C LEU A 436 -0.18 12.94 -5.79
N LEU A 437 0.50 13.27 -4.69
CA LEU A 437 1.95 13.25 -4.63
C LEU A 437 2.47 11.81 -4.68
N SER A 438 3.08 11.42 -5.78
CA SER A 438 3.62 10.06 -5.94
C SER A 438 5.01 9.93 -5.30
N TRP A 439 5.10 10.09 -3.99
CA TRP A 439 6.32 9.97 -3.18
C TRP A 439 7.56 10.63 -3.83
N LEU A 440 8.44 9.82 -4.46
CA LEU A 440 9.66 10.28 -5.11
C LEU A 440 9.44 10.83 -6.52
N ASN A 441 8.29 10.54 -7.14
CA ASN A 441 8.03 10.84 -8.55
C ASN A 441 7.33 12.20 -8.77
N GLY A 442 7.00 12.91 -7.70
CA GLY A 442 6.29 14.18 -7.76
C GLY A 442 4.82 14.03 -8.18
N TYR A 443 4.27 15.08 -8.78
CA TYR A 443 2.86 15.13 -9.23
C TYR A 443 2.67 14.66 -10.67
N GLN A 444 3.74 14.47 -11.44
CA GLN A 444 3.67 14.03 -12.84
C GLN A 444 3.15 12.60 -13.00
N LYS A 445 3.38 11.73 -12.01
CA LYS A 445 2.90 10.36 -11.99
C LYS A 445 1.51 10.30 -11.40
N ARG A 446 0.50 10.32 -12.26
CA ARG A 446 -0.91 10.45 -11.90
C ARG A 446 -1.60 9.09 -11.88
N TYR A 447 -2.44 8.86 -10.87
CA TYR A 447 -3.13 7.57 -10.66
C TYR A 447 -4.64 7.72 -10.57
N GLY A 448 -5.13 8.92 -10.28
CA GLY A 448 -6.52 9.18 -9.90
C GLY A 448 -7.52 9.00 -11.03
N PHE A 449 -8.77 8.79 -10.66
CA PHE A 449 -9.95 8.99 -11.50
C PHE A 449 -10.32 10.47 -11.64
N VAL A 450 -9.87 11.26 -10.68
CA VAL A 450 -10.05 12.70 -10.64
C VAL A 450 -8.69 13.35 -10.82
N TYR A 451 -8.53 14.07 -11.92
CA TYR A 451 -7.39 14.92 -12.18
C TYR A 451 -7.45 16.11 -11.23
N VAL A 452 -6.35 16.35 -10.50
CA VAL A 452 -6.18 17.57 -9.71
C VAL A 452 -5.19 18.46 -10.45
N ASP A 453 -5.57 19.72 -10.70
CA ASP A 453 -4.73 20.70 -11.37
C ASP A 453 -3.61 21.17 -10.43
N ARG A 454 -2.59 20.31 -10.31
CA ARG A 454 -1.41 20.49 -9.47
C ARG A 454 -0.15 20.20 -10.28
N GLU A 455 0.78 21.14 -10.29
CA GLU A 455 2.06 21.04 -11.00
C GLU A 455 3.21 20.74 -10.02
N GLU A 456 4.38 20.37 -10.56
CA GLU A 456 5.58 20.00 -9.80
C GLU A 456 6.14 21.16 -8.98
N GLU A 457 6.21 22.33 -9.60
CA GLU A 457 6.58 23.58 -8.96
C GLU A 457 5.30 24.21 -8.40
N GLU A 458 5.40 25.18 -7.54
CA GLU A 458 4.22 25.86 -6.99
C GLU A 458 3.32 26.36 -8.13
N GLY A 459 2.19 25.70 -8.34
CA GLY A 459 1.29 26.01 -9.46
C GLY A 459 0.06 25.12 -9.49
N GLY A 460 -0.85 25.46 -10.43
CA GLY A 460 -2.15 24.83 -10.56
C GLY A 460 -3.22 25.46 -9.68
N THR A 461 -4.47 25.23 -10.04
CA THR A 461 -5.65 25.78 -9.37
C THR A 461 -6.18 24.88 -8.27
N LEU A 462 -5.68 23.65 -8.16
CA LEU A 462 -6.20 22.56 -7.34
C LEU A 462 -7.63 22.13 -7.73
N ASN A 463 -8.16 22.60 -8.85
CA ASN A 463 -9.47 22.18 -9.33
C ASN A 463 -9.49 20.68 -9.65
N ARG A 464 -10.67 20.08 -9.44
CA ARG A 464 -10.94 18.66 -9.68
C ARG A 464 -11.64 18.47 -11.02
N TYR A 465 -11.08 17.60 -11.88
CA TYR A 465 -11.67 17.25 -13.18
C TYR A 465 -11.83 15.73 -13.27
N LYS A 466 -13.02 15.26 -13.59
CA LYS A 466 -13.29 13.83 -13.77
C LYS A 466 -12.66 13.35 -15.07
N LYS A 467 -11.92 12.24 -15.01
CA LYS A 467 -11.32 11.60 -16.18
C LYS A 467 -12.33 10.65 -16.85
N ASP A 468 -12.04 10.16 -18.02
CA ASP A 468 -12.89 9.15 -18.69
C ASP A 468 -13.02 7.89 -17.84
N SER A 469 -11.95 7.49 -17.16
CA SER A 469 -11.94 6.37 -16.23
C SER A 469 -12.89 6.55 -15.04
N PHE A 470 -13.23 7.76 -14.63
CA PHE A 470 -14.23 8.03 -13.60
C PHE A 470 -15.60 7.48 -14.00
N TYR A 471 -16.05 7.82 -15.18
CA TYR A 471 -17.37 7.39 -15.70
C TYR A 471 -17.40 5.90 -16.03
N TRP A 472 -16.27 5.36 -16.52
CA TRP A 472 -16.14 3.95 -16.76
C TRP A 472 -16.26 3.14 -15.46
N TYR A 473 -15.52 3.53 -14.40
CA TYR A 473 -15.56 2.81 -13.11
C TYR A 473 -16.91 2.96 -12.41
N GLN A 474 -17.57 4.13 -12.54
CA GLN A 474 -18.98 4.30 -12.13
C GLN A 474 -19.90 3.25 -12.79
N GLY A 475 -19.71 2.99 -14.07
CA GLY A 475 -20.44 1.95 -14.79
C GLY A 475 -20.14 0.54 -14.27
N VAL A 476 -18.89 0.25 -13.93
CA VAL A 476 -18.49 -1.03 -13.33
C VAL A 476 -19.19 -1.24 -11.99
N ILE A 477 -19.14 -0.26 -11.10
CA ILE A 477 -19.78 -0.31 -9.78
C ILE A 477 -21.31 -0.50 -9.93
N LYS A 478 -21.94 0.28 -10.79
CA LYS A 478 -23.38 0.23 -11.00
C LYS A 478 -23.87 -1.11 -11.51
N SER A 479 -23.02 -1.84 -12.23
CA SER A 479 -23.35 -3.17 -12.78
C SER A 479 -22.82 -4.32 -11.93
N ASP A 480 -22.26 -4.06 -10.73
CA ASP A 480 -21.55 -5.06 -9.93
C ASP A 480 -20.52 -5.85 -10.76
N GLY A 481 -19.83 -5.16 -11.69
CA GLY A 481 -18.83 -5.74 -12.58
C GLY A 481 -19.37 -6.52 -13.78
N GLU A 482 -20.68 -6.63 -13.99
CA GLU A 482 -21.24 -7.37 -15.14
C GLU A 482 -20.80 -6.78 -16.50
N ASN A 483 -20.62 -5.47 -16.59
CA ASN A 483 -20.22 -4.81 -17.83
C ASN A 483 -18.79 -5.10 -18.28
N LEU A 484 -17.94 -5.62 -17.39
CA LEU A 484 -16.56 -6.05 -17.72
C LEU A 484 -16.54 -7.22 -18.73
N TYR A 485 -17.66 -7.93 -18.89
CA TYR A 485 -17.76 -9.16 -19.68
C TYR A 485 -18.71 -9.03 -20.87
N LYS A 486 -19.16 -7.82 -21.16
CA LYS A 486 -19.98 -7.50 -22.34
C LYS A 486 -19.11 -6.95 -23.46
#